data_42548347734cd898d1599e89061afe6b
#
_entry.id   42548347734cd898d1599e89061afe6b
#
_cell.length_a   1.000
_cell.length_b   1.000
_cell.length_c   1.000
_cell.angle_alpha   90.00
_cell.angle_beta   90.00
_cell.angle_gamma   90.00
#
_symmetry.space_group_name_H-M   'P 1'
#
loop_
_entity.id
_entity.type
_entity.pdbx_description
1 polymer ?
#
loop_
_entity_poly.entity_id
_entity_poly.type
_entity_poly.pdbx_seq_one_letter_code
_entity_poly.pdbx_strand_id
1 'polypeptide(L)'
;ANQLNENTKITTLLIGDEVNAFADELIAYGSDEVITVEDNRLKEYMILPFASVFSSLIKERKPEIALFAATTSGRELAPRIAVSTGSGITADCTKLEIGEYVNKKEQLIIKPILHSNRPTYGESKLATILGFKFPQISTARPGTFEMPPKDNTRKGVISTYTPQWNPSDFCVEILQTHRGDSGLQSLFEAEIIVAGGRGAVSDNLQMVKDLAHAFQANGIAADWAASRAVVDDGYAEYARQVGQTGKTVRPKIYIAVGISGAIQHIAGIKEAGKIVAIDRNPKAPIFKYADYGIVGEYRDILPELIEQVKAWKLN
;
A
#
# COMPACT_ATOMS: atom_id res chain seq x y z
N ALA A 1 -13.67 -4.05 -7.83
CA ALA A 1 -14.75 -5.03 -7.98
C ALA A 1 -16.03 -4.36 -8.47
N ASN A 2 -16.44 -3.20 -7.96
CA ASN A 2 -17.71 -2.55 -8.30
C ASN A 2 -17.86 -2.10 -9.78
N GLN A 3 -16.81 -2.22 -10.60
CA GLN A 3 -16.84 -1.89 -12.04
C GLN A 3 -16.83 -3.13 -12.93
N LEU A 4 -16.79 -4.31 -12.33
CA LEU A 4 -16.81 -5.59 -13.04
C LEU A 4 -18.26 -5.95 -13.37
N ASN A 5 -18.47 -6.57 -14.51
CA ASN A 5 -19.79 -7.09 -14.88
C ASN A 5 -20.08 -8.39 -14.08
N GLU A 6 -21.35 -8.82 -14.09
CA GLU A 6 -21.80 -10.01 -13.34
C GLU A 6 -21.07 -11.31 -13.71
N ASN A 7 -20.39 -11.35 -14.86
CA ASN A 7 -19.65 -12.52 -15.36
C ASN A 7 -18.15 -12.47 -15.04
N THR A 8 -17.67 -11.45 -14.33
CA THR A 8 -16.24 -11.33 -14.00
C THR A 8 -15.90 -12.24 -12.83
N LYS A 9 -14.94 -13.12 -13.04
CA LYS A 9 -14.42 -14.03 -12.02
C LYS A 9 -13.13 -13.45 -11.42
N ILE A 10 -13.06 -13.35 -10.11
CA ILE A 10 -11.89 -12.94 -9.37
C ILE A 10 -11.20 -14.17 -8.81
N THR A 11 -10.00 -14.48 -9.31
CA THR A 11 -9.16 -15.54 -8.80
C THR A 11 -7.98 -14.95 -8.04
N THR A 12 -7.82 -15.34 -6.78
CA THR A 12 -6.66 -14.96 -5.96
C THR A 12 -5.69 -16.12 -5.87
N LEU A 13 -4.39 -15.83 -6.01
CA LEU A 13 -3.32 -16.80 -5.87
C LEU A 13 -2.59 -16.58 -4.55
N LEU A 14 -2.57 -17.61 -3.71
CA LEU A 14 -1.82 -17.71 -2.47
C LEU A 14 -0.62 -18.62 -2.67
N ILE A 15 0.58 -18.13 -2.41
CA ILE A 15 1.84 -18.90 -2.53
C ILE A 15 2.61 -18.78 -1.22
N GLY A 16 3.01 -19.90 -0.65
CA GLY A 16 3.82 -19.89 0.57
C GLY A 16 3.87 -21.24 1.26
N ASP A 17 4.18 -21.21 2.54
CA ASP A 17 4.13 -22.31 3.47
C ASP A 17 2.92 -22.10 4.40
N GLU A 18 2.08 -23.13 4.58
CA GLU A 18 0.86 -23.09 5.43
C GLU A 18 -0.13 -21.96 5.07
N VAL A 19 -0.29 -21.64 3.78
CA VAL A 19 -1.13 -20.51 3.32
C VAL A 19 -2.62 -20.85 3.24
N ASN A 20 -3.02 -22.11 3.29
CA ASN A 20 -4.43 -22.51 3.17
C ASN A 20 -5.34 -21.87 4.23
N ALA A 21 -4.80 -21.57 5.41
CA ALA A 21 -5.55 -20.91 6.49
C ALA A 21 -6.11 -19.53 6.12
N PHE A 22 -5.55 -18.87 5.12
CA PHE A 22 -5.98 -17.53 4.67
C PHE A 22 -7.00 -17.57 3.53
N ALA A 23 -7.31 -18.75 2.97
CA ALA A 23 -8.14 -18.84 1.76
C ALA A 23 -9.57 -18.35 1.99
N ASP A 24 -10.21 -18.76 3.10
CA ASP A 24 -11.57 -18.34 3.44
C ASP A 24 -11.67 -16.82 3.66
N GLU A 25 -10.63 -16.22 4.21
CA GLU A 25 -10.57 -14.77 4.40
C GLU A 25 -10.57 -14.03 3.08
N LEU A 26 -9.80 -14.47 2.10
CA LEU A 26 -9.79 -13.88 0.76
C LEU A 26 -11.13 -14.03 0.03
N ILE A 27 -11.85 -15.12 0.24
CA ILE A 27 -13.22 -15.31 -0.25
C ILE A 27 -14.14 -14.27 0.38
N ALA A 28 -14.05 -14.09 1.70
CA ALA A 28 -14.86 -13.10 2.40
C ALA A 28 -14.61 -11.66 1.95
N TYR A 29 -13.42 -11.35 1.42
CA TYR A 29 -13.08 -10.06 0.82
C TYR A 29 -13.34 -9.96 -0.69
N GLY A 30 -13.91 -10.99 -1.32
CA GLY A 30 -14.42 -10.85 -2.68
C GLY A 30 -13.83 -11.77 -3.73
N SER A 31 -12.98 -12.73 -3.37
CA SER A 31 -12.48 -13.74 -4.30
C SER A 31 -13.58 -14.77 -4.62
N ASP A 32 -13.72 -15.13 -5.89
CA ASP A 32 -14.61 -16.20 -6.34
C ASP A 32 -13.87 -17.56 -6.32
N GLU A 33 -12.57 -17.51 -6.55
CA GLU A 33 -11.66 -18.65 -6.46
C GLU A 33 -10.38 -18.26 -5.75
N VAL A 34 -9.89 -19.13 -4.88
CA VAL A 34 -8.55 -19.02 -4.30
C VAL A 34 -7.76 -20.24 -4.74
N ILE A 35 -6.64 -20.01 -5.43
CA ILE A 35 -5.69 -21.06 -5.79
C ILE A 35 -4.56 -21.03 -4.77
N THR A 36 -4.34 -22.13 -4.07
CA THR A 36 -3.25 -22.25 -3.10
C THR A 36 -2.09 -23.05 -3.68
N VAL A 37 -0.87 -22.57 -3.40
CA VAL A 37 0.38 -23.27 -3.70
C VAL A 37 1.17 -23.36 -2.43
N GLU A 38 1.23 -24.56 -1.86
CA GLU A 38 1.96 -24.83 -0.62
C GLU A 38 3.21 -25.62 -0.88
N ASP A 39 4.34 -25.11 -0.40
CA ASP A 39 5.63 -25.79 -0.40
C ASP A 39 6.50 -25.19 0.71
N ASN A 40 7.11 -26.00 1.55
CA ASN A 40 7.94 -25.55 2.66
C ASN A 40 9.14 -24.68 2.21
N ARG A 41 9.58 -24.84 0.97
CA ARG A 41 10.64 -24.00 0.35
C ARG A 41 10.18 -22.59 0.03
N LEU A 42 8.87 -22.30 0.08
CA LEU A 42 8.25 -21.01 -0.18
C LEU A 42 7.97 -20.20 1.09
N LYS A 43 8.48 -20.66 2.25
CA LYS A 43 8.31 -19.98 3.54
C LYS A 43 8.82 -18.54 3.52
N GLU A 44 9.92 -18.30 2.85
CA GLU A 44 10.45 -16.97 2.60
C GLU A 44 10.27 -16.61 1.11
N TYR A 45 10.00 -15.34 0.84
CA TYR A 45 9.81 -14.89 -0.54
C TYR A 45 11.12 -14.99 -1.35
N MET A 46 11.05 -15.70 -2.46
CA MET A 46 12.10 -15.77 -3.49
C MET A 46 11.48 -15.53 -4.86
N ILE A 47 12.07 -14.62 -5.63
CA ILE A 47 11.49 -14.16 -6.90
C ILE A 47 11.31 -15.29 -7.93
N LEU A 48 12.25 -16.23 -8.02
CA LEU A 48 12.24 -17.25 -9.09
C LEU A 48 11.09 -18.24 -8.95
N PRO A 49 10.91 -18.95 -7.81
CA PRO A 49 9.80 -19.89 -7.67
C PRO A 49 8.43 -19.19 -7.74
N PHE A 50 8.30 -17.99 -7.14
CA PHE A 50 7.06 -17.24 -7.24
C PHE A 50 6.74 -16.84 -8.69
N ALA A 51 7.71 -16.33 -9.45
CA ALA A 51 7.53 -15.99 -10.85
C ALA A 51 7.21 -17.20 -11.72
N SER A 52 7.80 -18.36 -11.44
CA SER A 52 7.52 -19.62 -12.13
C SER A 52 6.06 -20.03 -11.97
N VAL A 53 5.55 -20.04 -10.74
CA VAL A 53 4.15 -20.36 -10.44
C VAL A 53 3.19 -19.39 -11.15
N PHE A 54 3.38 -18.07 -10.95
CA PHE A 54 2.53 -17.06 -11.60
C PHE A 54 2.52 -17.18 -13.12
N SER A 55 3.72 -17.33 -13.72
CA SER A 55 3.83 -17.42 -15.18
C SER A 55 3.17 -18.68 -15.74
N SER A 56 3.25 -19.80 -15.03
CA SER A 56 2.60 -21.06 -15.41
C SER A 56 1.09 -20.94 -15.36
N LEU A 57 0.55 -20.43 -14.25
CA LEU A 57 -0.89 -20.22 -14.09
C LEU A 57 -1.47 -19.19 -15.06
N ILE A 58 -0.76 -18.11 -15.35
CA ILE A 58 -1.20 -17.12 -16.36
C ILE A 58 -1.27 -17.76 -17.76
N LYS A 59 -0.28 -18.58 -18.11
CA LYS A 59 -0.28 -19.29 -19.40
C LYS A 59 -1.43 -20.31 -19.51
N GLU A 60 -1.75 -20.99 -18.42
CA GLU A 60 -2.82 -21.97 -18.33
C GLU A 60 -4.20 -21.30 -18.32
N ARG A 61 -4.41 -20.35 -17.41
CA ARG A 61 -5.73 -19.75 -17.14
C ARG A 61 -6.07 -18.58 -18.04
N LYS A 62 -5.06 -17.94 -18.66
CA LYS A 62 -5.18 -16.82 -19.61
C LYS A 62 -6.10 -15.70 -19.10
N PRO A 63 -5.83 -15.14 -17.89
CA PRO A 63 -6.65 -14.05 -17.38
C PRO A 63 -6.52 -12.81 -18.26
N GLU A 64 -7.56 -11.99 -18.36
CA GLU A 64 -7.52 -10.70 -19.04
C GLU A 64 -6.69 -9.67 -18.26
N ILE A 65 -6.78 -9.69 -16.94
CA ILE A 65 -6.13 -8.72 -16.04
C ILE A 65 -5.39 -9.49 -14.94
N ALA A 66 -4.17 -9.05 -14.62
CA ALA A 66 -3.42 -9.52 -13.45
C ALA A 66 -2.96 -8.32 -12.61
N LEU A 67 -3.35 -8.31 -11.34
CA LEU A 67 -3.05 -7.23 -10.40
C LEU A 67 -2.11 -7.71 -9.31
N PHE A 68 -1.13 -6.87 -8.99
CA PHE A 68 -0.16 -7.08 -7.92
C PHE A 68 -0.16 -5.87 -6.98
N ALA A 69 0.18 -6.04 -5.71
CA ALA A 69 0.45 -4.91 -4.85
C ALA A 69 1.81 -4.28 -5.20
N ALA A 70 1.92 -2.96 -5.22
CA ALA A 70 3.18 -2.26 -5.47
C ALA A 70 4.08 -2.23 -4.22
N THR A 71 4.14 -3.34 -3.46
CA THR A 71 5.11 -3.60 -2.41
C THR A 71 6.50 -3.85 -3.01
N THR A 72 7.54 -3.95 -2.20
CA THR A 72 8.89 -4.29 -2.67
C THR A 72 8.90 -5.58 -3.49
N SER A 73 8.30 -6.65 -2.96
CA SER A 73 8.19 -7.94 -3.67
C SER A 73 7.34 -7.85 -4.94
N GLY A 74 6.20 -7.13 -4.89
CA GLY A 74 5.33 -6.99 -6.06
C GLY A 74 5.95 -6.15 -7.19
N ARG A 75 6.75 -5.14 -6.85
CA ARG A 75 7.50 -4.32 -7.83
C ARG A 75 8.63 -5.08 -8.50
N GLU A 76 9.15 -6.11 -7.85
CA GLU A 76 10.14 -7.03 -8.42
C GLU A 76 9.47 -8.15 -9.25
N LEU A 77 8.42 -8.74 -8.71
CA LEU A 77 7.76 -9.91 -9.28
C LEU A 77 6.97 -9.60 -10.56
N ALA A 78 6.15 -8.54 -10.54
CA ALA A 78 5.23 -8.24 -11.63
C ALA A 78 5.94 -7.92 -12.97
N PRO A 79 7.05 -7.16 -13.04
CA PRO A 79 7.79 -6.96 -14.28
C PRO A 79 8.38 -8.26 -14.84
N ARG A 80 8.85 -9.15 -13.96
CA ARG A 80 9.40 -10.46 -14.38
C ARG A 80 8.32 -11.33 -15.01
N ILE A 81 7.13 -11.35 -14.41
CA ILE A 81 5.96 -12.05 -14.96
C ILE A 81 5.55 -11.43 -16.30
N ALA A 82 5.53 -10.10 -16.42
CA ALA A 82 5.19 -9.42 -17.66
C ALA A 82 6.11 -9.85 -18.81
N VAL A 83 7.42 -9.91 -18.56
CA VAL A 83 8.40 -10.40 -19.56
C VAL A 83 8.15 -11.87 -19.92
N SER A 84 7.96 -12.74 -18.91
CA SER A 84 7.79 -14.20 -19.14
C SER A 84 6.50 -14.56 -19.86
N THR A 85 5.48 -13.68 -19.82
CA THR A 85 4.18 -13.84 -20.48
C THR A 85 4.08 -13.02 -21.78
N GLY A 86 5.12 -12.27 -22.13
CA GLY A 86 5.14 -11.40 -23.34
C GLY A 86 4.21 -10.19 -23.23
N SER A 87 3.83 -9.81 -22.00
CA SER A 87 2.93 -8.70 -21.69
C SER A 87 3.70 -7.42 -21.34
N GLY A 88 2.96 -6.31 -21.18
CA GLY A 88 3.43 -5.07 -20.59
C GLY A 88 2.94 -4.92 -19.16
N ILE A 89 3.50 -3.94 -18.43
CA ILE A 89 3.11 -3.62 -17.06
C ILE A 89 2.98 -2.13 -16.85
N THR A 90 1.96 -1.71 -16.08
CA THR A 90 1.88 -0.35 -15.52
C THR A 90 2.13 -0.42 -14.02
N ALA A 91 3.19 0.25 -13.57
CA ALA A 91 3.59 0.18 -12.18
C ALA A 91 3.04 1.35 -11.35
N ASP A 92 2.77 1.07 -10.05
CA ASP A 92 2.47 2.07 -9.02
C ASP A 92 1.19 2.89 -9.31
N CYS A 93 0.13 2.17 -9.69
CA CYS A 93 -1.16 2.76 -10.01
C CYS A 93 -1.91 3.19 -8.75
N THR A 94 -2.52 4.38 -8.81
CA THR A 94 -3.36 4.93 -7.73
C THR A 94 -4.85 4.89 -8.06
N LYS A 95 -5.21 4.61 -9.32
CA LYS A 95 -6.58 4.38 -9.76
C LYS A 95 -6.58 3.35 -10.90
N LEU A 96 -7.53 2.42 -10.85
CA LEU A 96 -7.73 1.38 -11.86
C LEU A 96 -9.21 1.37 -12.26
N GLU A 97 -9.48 1.41 -13.54
CA GLU A 97 -10.86 1.40 -14.10
C GLU A 97 -10.91 0.44 -15.28
N ILE A 98 -12.01 -0.27 -15.42
CA ILE A 98 -12.25 -1.10 -16.59
C ILE A 98 -13.12 -0.30 -17.56
N GLY A 99 -12.71 -0.24 -18.81
CA GLY A 99 -13.38 0.52 -19.85
C GLY A 99 -13.24 -0.12 -21.24
N GLU A 100 -13.34 0.74 -22.23
CA GLU A 100 -13.12 0.40 -23.63
C GLU A 100 -12.12 1.38 -24.26
N TYR A 101 -11.40 0.91 -25.25
CA TYR A 101 -10.56 1.74 -26.11
C TYR A 101 -11.08 1.68 -27.53
N VAL A 102 -11.35 2.83 -28.11
CA VAL A 102 -11.84 2.96 -29.49
C VAL A 102 -10.77 3.62 -30.34
N ASN A 103 -10.15 2.88 -31.23
CA ASN A 103 -9.30 3.43 -32.28
C ASN A 103 -10.15 3.80 -33.48
N LYS A 104 -10.48 5.09 -33.62
CA LYS A 104 -11.34 5.60 -34.70
C LYS A 104 -10.71 5.42 -36.09
N LYS A 105 -9.37 5.39 -36.20
CA LYS A 105 -8.68 5.23 -37.50
C LYS A 105 -8.75 3.80 -38.02
N GLU A 106 -8.62 2.84 -37.11
CA GLU A 106 -8.56 1.41 -37.42
C GLU A 106 -9.93 0.72 -37.20
N GLN A 107 -10.94 1.48 -36.76
CA GLN A 107 -12.26 0.95 -36.39
C GLN A 107 -12.17 -0.21 -35.38
N LEU A 108 -11.15 -0.20 -34.54
CA LEU A 108 -10.87 -1.24 -33.56
C LEU A 108 -11.43 -0.83 -32.19
N ILE A 109 -12.23 -1.72 -31.61
CA ILE A 109 -12.71 -1.59 -30.23
C ILE A 109 -12.06 -2.70 -29.40
N ILE A 110 -11.34 -2.33 -28.34
CA ILE A 110 -10.76 -3.27 -27.38
C ILE A 110 -11.54 -3.16 -26.08
N LYS A 111 -12.08 -4.30 -25.62
CA LYS A 111 -12.96 -4.39 -24.45
C LYS A 111 -12.90 -5.81 -23.87
N PRO A 112 -12.69 -6.01 -22.57
CA PRO A 112 -12.34 -4.96 -21.60
C PRO A 112 -10.91 -4.43 -21.76
N ILE A 113 -10.68 -3.16 -21.41
CA ILE A 113 -9.35 -2.61 -21.29
C ILE A 113 -9.16 -1.96 -19.90
N LEU A 114 -8.02 -2.23 -19.28
CA LEU A 114 -7.67 -1.67 -17.98
C LEU A 114 -7.07 -0.27 -18.15
N HIS A 115 -7.74 0.74 -17.63
CA HIS A 115 -7.24 2.11 -17.53
C HIS A 115 -6.39 2.20 -16.24
N SER A 116 -5.09 2.12 -16.41
CA SER A 116 -4.14 2.15 -15.31
C SER A 116 -3.64 3.58 -15.10
N ASN A 117 -4.15 4.23 -14.07
CA ASN A 117 -3.81 5.60 -13.75
C ASN A 117 -2.67 5.64 -12.75
N ARG A 118 -1.57 6.28 -13.11
CA ARG A 118 -0.41 6.46 -12.25
C ARG A 118 0.03 7.91 -12.15
N PRO A 119 0.49 8.36 -10.98
CA PRO A 119 1.07 9.69 -10.82
C PRO A 119 2.36 9.84 -11.62
N THR A 120 2.53 11.02 -12.19
CA THR A 120 3.73 11.42 -12.94
C THR A 120 4.15 12.83 -12.56
N TYR A 121 5.37 13.22 -12.89
CA TYR A 121 5.91 14.57 -12.64
C TYR A 121 5.71 15.05 -11.19
N GLY A 122 6.17 14.25 -10.22
CA GLY A 122 6.02 14.60 -8.80
C GLY A 122 4.58 14.63 -8.31
N GLU A 123 3.73 13.77 -8.88
CA GLU A 123 2.29 13.63 -8.60
C GLU A 123 1.43 14.82 -9.04
N SER A 124 2.00 15.76 -9.78
CA SER A 124 1.26 16.91 -10.32
C SER A 124 0.34 16.56 -11.50
N LYS A 125 0.58 15.40 -12.13
CA LYS A 125 -0.22 14.89 -13.25
C LYS A 125 -0.53 13.41 -13.06
N LEU A 126 -1.69 13.01 -13.55
CA LEU A 126 -2.10 11.61 -13.62
C LEU A 126 -2.03 11.15 -15.09
N ALA A 127 -1.25 10.11 -15.36
CA ALA A 127 -1.20 9.49 -16.69
C ALA A 127 -2.07 8.24 -16.70
N THR A 128 -2.97 8.13 -17.67
CA THR A 128 -3.71 6.91 -17.96
C THR A 128 -2.95 6.08 -18.98
N ILE A 129 -2.57 4.88 -18.62
CA ILE A 129 -1.81 3.96 -19.46
C ILE A 129 -2.71 2.77 -19.80
N LEU A 130 -2.69 2.38 -21.07
CA LEU A 130 -3.46 1.26 -21.61
C LEU A 130 -2.50 0.18 -22.11
N GLY A 131 -2.74 -1.06 -21.68
CA GLY A 131 -2.01 -2.23 -22.16
C GLY A 131 -2.84 -2.99 -23.19
N PHE A 132 -2.29 -3.21 -24.39
CA PHE A 132 -2.99 -3.92 -25.48
C PHE A 132 -2.62 -5.41 -25.57
N LYS A 133 -1.71 -5.88 -24.70
CA LYS A 133 -1.35 -7.30 -24.61
C LYS A 133 -1.97 -7.91 -23.35
N PHE A 134 -2.32 -9.19 -23.42
CA PHE A 134 -2.92 -9.93 -22.32
C PHE A 134 -1.90 -10.89 -21.66
N PRO A 135 -1.97 -11.06 -20.34
CA PRO A 135 -2.82 -10.28 -19.42
C PRO A 135 -2.39 -8.81 -19.35
N GLN A 136 -3.35 -7.91 -19.06
CA GLN A 136 -3.05 -6.52 -18.75
C GLN A 136 -2.56 -6.46 -17.32
N ILE A 137 -1.27 -6.18 -17.10
CA ILE A 137 -0.64 -6.26 -15.78
C ILE A 137 -0.50 -4.86 -15.18
N SER A 138 -0.89 -4.71 -13.91
CA SER A 138 -0.68 -3.48 -13.15
C SER A 138 -0.29 -3.77 -11.71
N THR A 139 0.52 -2.90 -11.12
CA THR A 139 0.72 -2.90 -9.67
C THR A 139 -0.07 -1.76 -9.04
N ALA A 140 -0.83 -2.08 -7.98
CA ALA A 140 -1.64 -1.14 -7.22
C ALA A 140 -0.85 -0.61 -6.01
N ARG A 141 -0.80 0.71 -5.85
CA ARG A 141 -0.10 1.34 -4.71
C ARG A 141 -0.84 0.99 -3.41
N PRO A 142 -0.17 0.42 -2.40
CA PRO A 142 -0.77 0.19 -1.09
C PRO A 142 -1.32 1.48 -0.47
N GLY A 143 -2.44 1.36 0.25
CA GLY A 143 -3.06 2.50 0.93
C GLY A 143 -3.89 3.44 0.04
N THR A 144 -3.98 3.21 -1.29
CA THR A 144 -4.77 4.08 -2.19
C THR A 144 -6.14 3.51 -2.57
N PHE A 145 -6.36 2.23 -2.33
CA PHE A 145 -7.62 1.54 -2.62
C PHE A 145 -8.36 1.20 -1.34
N GLU A 146 -9.67 1.37 -1.36
CA GLU A 146 -10.51 0.98 -0.23
C GLU A 146 -10.62 -0.55 -0.14
N MET A 147 -10.45 -1.07 1.07
CA MET A 147 -10.74 -2.47 1.34
C MET A 147 -12.26 -2.64 1.43
N PRO A 148 -12.85 -3.60 0.67
CA PRO A 148 -14.27 -3.87 0.80
C PRO A 148 -14.61 -4.41 2.19
N PRO A 149 -15.86 -4.24 2.65
CA PRO A 149 -16.29 -4.85 3.90
C PRO A 149 -16.20 -6.37 3.82
N LYS A 150 -15.78 -7.01 4.93
CA LYS A 150 -15.70 -8.46 5.03
C LYS A 150 -17.10 -9.08 5.05
N ASP A 151 -17.38 -9.97 4.11
CA ASP A 151 -18.64 -10.75 4.04
C ASP A 151 -18.36 -12.23 4.32
N ASN A 152 -18.59 -12.66 5.55
CA ASN A 152 -18.39 -14.04 5.97
C ASN A 152 -19.44 -15.02 5.41
N THR A 153 -20.48 -14.53 4.73
CA THR A 153 -21.50 -15.40 4.09
C THR A 153 -21.13 -15.77 2.66
N ARG A 154 -20.12 -15.08 2.09
CA ARG A 154 -19.65 -15.31 0.73
C ARG A 154 -19.05 -16.72 0.61
N LYS A 155 -19.39 -17.39 -0.51
CA LYS A 155 -18.85 -18.70 -0.86
C LYS A 155 -17.97 -18.57 -2.10
N GLY A 156 -16.85 -19.26 -2.12
CA GLY A 156 -15.93 -19.36 -3.23
C GLY A 156 -15.37 -20.76 -3.38
N VAL A 157 -14.54 -20.96 -4.37
CA VAL A 157 -13.86 -22.25 -4.63
C VAL A 157 -12.43 -22.14 -4.14
N ILE A 158 -11.98 -23.14 -3.36
CA ILE A 158 -10.57 -23.27 -3.00
C ILE A 158 -10.01 -24.45 -3.80
N SER A 159 -8.92 -24.21 -4.52
CA SER A 159 -8.23 -25.22 -5.32
C SER A 159 -6.74 -25.19 -5.04
N THR A 160 -6.10 -26.34 -5.04
CA THR A 160 -4.66 -26.45 -4.86
C THR A 160 -3.97 -26.67 -6.20
N TYR A 161 -2.93 -25.91 -6.45
CA TYR A 161 -2.07 -26.07 -7.62
C TYR A 161 -0.71 -26.62 -7.20
N THR A 162 -0.27 -27.70 -7.83
CA THR A 162 1.05 -28.30 -7.60
C THR A 162 1.97 -27.94 -8.75
N PRO A 163 2.94 -27.03 -8.53
CA PRO A 163 3.86 -26.60 -9.58
C PRO A 163 4.81 -27.72 -10.01
N GLN A 164 5.16 -27.72 -11.29
CA GLN A 164 6.32 -28.47 -11.77
C GLN A 164 7.56 -27.58 -11.64
N TRP A 165 8.37 -27.86 -10.63
CA TRP A 165 9.55 -27.07 -10.33
C TRP A 165 10.70 -27.37 -11.29
N ASN A 166 11.36 -26.31 -11.76
CA ASN A 166 12.64 -26.45 -12.44
C ASN A 166 13.79 -26.30 -11.41
N PRO A 167 14.92 -26.98 -11.58
CA PRO A 167 16.07 -26.81 -10.69
C PRO A 167 16.52 -25.35 -10.55
N SER A 168 16.35 -24.55 -11.60
CA SER A 168 16.69 -23.11 -11.61
C SER A 168 15.76 -22.26 -10.74
N ASP A 169 14.57 -22.75 -10.36
CA ASP A 169 13.65 -21.98 -9.51
C ASP A 169 14.21 -21.80 -8.10
N PHE A 170 15.08 -22.71 -7.64
CA PHE A 170 15.68 -22.69 -6.31
C PHE A 170 17.22 -22.58 -6.36
N CYS A 171 17.77 -21.79 -7.31
CA CYS A 171 19.21 -21.59 -7.43
C CYS A 171 19.80 -20.61 -6.41
N VAL A 172 18.97 -20.00 -5.57
CA VAL A 172 19.35 -19.08 -4.48
C VAL A 172 18.81 -19.63 -3.17
N GLU A 173 19.60 -19.57 -2.11
CA GLU A 173 19.23 -19.94 -0.75
C GLU A 173 19.27 -18.71 0.17
N ILE A 174 18.25 -18.55 1.00
CA ILE A 174 18.21 -17.49 2.01
C ILE A 174 18.90 -18.04 3.26
N LEU A 175 20.11 -17.55 3.54
CA LEU A 175 20.88 -17.99 4.69
C LEU A 175 20.37 -17.41 6.01
N GLN A 176 19.87 -16.16 5.98
CA GLN A 176 19.38 -15.47 7.16
C GLN A 176 18.39 -14.37 6.80
N THR A 177 17.31 -14.26 7.55
CA THR A 177 16.35 -13.17 7.48
C THR A 177 16.41 -12.34 8.76
N HIS A 178 16.74 -11.06 8.64
CA HIS A 178 16.62 -10.11 9.74
C HIS A 178 15.27 -9.41 9.64
N ARG A 179 14.35 -9.74 10.52
CA ARG A 179 13.09 -9.01 10.64
C ARG A 179 13.35 -7.82 11.54
N GLY A 180 13.26 -6.60 10.97
CA GLY A 180 13.20 -5.37 11.77
C GLY A 180 11.96 -5.40 12.67
N ASP A 181 11.97 -4.58 13.73
CA ASP A 181 10.82 -4.46 14.62
C ASP A 181 9.53 -4.20 13.83
N SER A 182 8.48 -4.91 14.21
CA SER A 182 7.18 -5.01 13.51
C SER A 182 6.37 -3.71 13.41
N GLY A 183 6.96 -2.57 13.73
CA GLY A 183 6.37 -1.24 13.60
C GLY A 183 5.96 -0.81 12.18
N LEU A 184 6.19 -1.66 11.17
CA LEU A 184 5.88 -1.35 9.77
C LEU A 184 4.43 -1.56 9.39
N GLN A 185 3.81 -2.60 9.94
CA GLN A 185 2.42 -2.95 9.63
C GLN A 185 1.44 -1.96 10.24
N SER A 186 1.82 -1.40 11.40
CA SER A 186 1.02 -0.46 12.15
C SER A 186 0.69 0.85 11.42
N LEU A 187 1.58 1.37 10.56
CA LEU A 187 1.31 2.63 9.83
C LEU A 187 0.18 2.52 8.80
N PHE A 188 -0.03 1.35 8.18
CA PHE A 188 -1.12 1.16 7.22
C PHE A 188 -2.46 0.87 7.91
N GLU A 189 -2.41 0.34 9.13
CA GLU A 189 -3.57 -0.04 9.93
C GLU A 189 -3.97 1.06 10.94
N ALA A 190 -3.10 2.07 11.13
CA ALA A 190 -3.34 3.14 12.08
C ALA A 190 -4.53 4.03 11.67
N GLU A 191 -5.45 4.22 12.60
CA GLU A 191 -6.52 5.22 12.47
C GLU A 191 -6.01 6.64 12.70
N ILE A 192 -4.99 6.79 13.56
CA ILE A 192 -4.32 8.07 13.85
C ILE A 192 -2.83 7.91 13.62
N ILE A 193 -2.25 8.81 12.82
CA ILE A 193 -0.79 8.90 12.65
C ILE A 193 -0.32 10.25 13.15
N VAL A 194 0.66 10.22 14.09
CA VAL A 194 1.37 11.42 14.56
C VAL A 194 2.74 11.47 13.88
N ALA A 195 2.96 12.45 13.02
CA ALA A 195 4.18 12.52 12.21
C ALA A 195 5.04 13.72 12.56
N GLY A 196 6.35 13.47 12.76
CA GLY A 196 7.34 14.48 13.03
C GLY A 196 8.10 14.96 11.80
N GLY A 197 8.24 16.27 11.66
CA GLY A 197 9.15 16.91 10.73
C GLY A 197 10.43 17.42 11.39
N ARG A 198 11.32 18.06 10.63
CA ARG A 198 12.55 18.67 11.17
C ARG A 198 12.29 19.71 12.27
N GLY A 199 11.12 20.32 12.29
CA GLY A 199 10.71 21.24 13.35
C GLY A 199 10.47 20.56 14.70
N ALA A 200 10.36 19.21 14.73
CA ALA A 200 10.04 18.43 15.93
C ALA A 200 11.18 17.48 16.37
N VAL A 201 12.41 17.66 15.86
CA VAL A 201 13.53 16.73 16.18
C VAL A 201 14.32 17.09 17.44
N SER A 202 14.07 18.22 18.05
CA SER A 202 14.88 18.72 19.18
C SER A 202 14.82 17.87 20.45
N ASP A 203 13.80 16.99 20.55
CA ASP A 203 13.64 15.96 21.59
C ASP A 203 13.73 14.54 21.02
N ASN A 204 14.36 14.38 19.86
CA ASN A 204 14.43 13.11 19.14
C ASN A 204 13.04 12.50 18.84
N LEU A 205 12.07 13.35 18.49
CA LEU A 205 10.67 12.98 18.25
C LEU A 205 9.94 12.36 19.47
N GLN A 206 10.46 12.54 20.69
CA GLN A 206 9.89 11.87 21.85
C GLN A 206 8.43 12.29 22.06
N MET A 207 8.11 13.59 22.02
CA MET A 207 6.72 14.06 22.18
C MET A 207 5.78 13.58 21.07
N VAL A 208 6.30 13.38 19.84
CA VAL A 208 5.53 12.78 18.73
C VAL A 208 5.16 11.33 19.05
N LYS A 209 6.12 10.57 19.57
CA LYS A 209 5.92 9.19 20.01
C LYS A 209 4.97 9.12 21.19
N ASP A 210 5.14 10.00 22.18
CA ASP A 210 4.32 10.05 23.39
C ASP A 210 2.85 10.35 23.06
N LEU A 211 2.59 11.23 22.10
CA LEU A 211 1.23 11.52 21.65
C LEU A 211 0.61 10.30 20.98
N ALA A 212 1.35 9.60 20.12
CA ALA A 212 0.85 8.36 19.50
C ALA A 212 0.55 7.29 20.57
N HIS A 213 1.43 7.12 21.55
CA HIS A 213 1.22 6.20 22.68
C HIS A 213 0.02 6.59 23.55
N ALA A 214 -0.24 7.89 23.74
CA ALA A 214 -1.42 8.33 24.48
C ALA A 214 -2.73 7.92 23.79
N PHE A 215 -2.80 7.99 22.46
CA PHE A 215 -3.93 7.45 21.71
C PHE A 215 -4.04 5.93 21.83
N GLN A 216 -2.92 5.21 21.74
CA GLN A 216 -2.90 3.75 21.91
C GLN A 216 -3.40 3.32 23.30
N ALA A 217 -3.01 4.06 24.34
CA ALA A 217 -3.46 3.79 25.71
C ALA A 217 -4.98 3.91 25.88
N ASN A 218 -5.65 4.67 25.01
CA ASN A 218 -7.10 4.78 24.94
C ASN A 218 -7.76 3.75 23.99
N GLY A 219 -7.01 2.74 23.51
CA GLY A 219 -7.52 1.69 22.64
C GLY A 219 -7.68 2.09 21.18
N ILE A 220 -7.13 3.23 20.76
CA ILE A 220 -7.17 3.69 19.36
C ILE A 220 -5.94 3.13 18.63
N ALA A 221 -6.15 2.58 17.43
CA ALA A 221 -5.06 2.17 16.56
C ALA A 221 -4.28 3.40 16.09
N ALA A 222 -3.22 3.78 16.81
CA ALA A 222 -2.40 4.94 16.50
C ALA A 222 -0.93 4.54 16.33
N ASP A 223 -0.18 5.32 15.53
CA ASP A 223 1.26 5.11 15.40
C ASP A 223 1.96 6.44 15.05
N TRP A 224 3.29 6.43 15.13
CA TRP A 224 4.09 7.59 14.79
C TRP A 224 4.83 7.41 13.46
N ALA A 225 5.06 8.52 12.76
CA ALA A 225 5.76 8.56 11.49
C ALA A 225 6.74 9.74 11.42
N ALA A 226 7.51 9.79 10.34
CA ALA A 226 8.48 10.85 10.12
C ALA A 226 8.46 11.34 8.67
N SER A 227 8.83 12.60 8.46
CA SER A 227 9.11 13.12 7.14
C SER A 227 10.46 12.61 6.62
N ARG A 228 10.65 12.62 5.30
CA ARG A 228 11.92 12.22 4.66
C ARG A 228 13.13 12.93 5.29
N ALA A 229 13.05 14.23 5.51
CA ALA A 229 14.16 14.97 6.07
C ALA A 229 14.62 14.47 7.44
N VAL A 230 13.69 14.00 8.25
CA VAL A 230 13.97 13.40 9.57
C VAL A 230 14.68 12.05 9.45
N VAL A 231 14.31 11.27 8.44
CA VAL A 231 14.95 9.98 8.13
C VAL A 231 16.34 10.18 7.54
N ASP A 232 16.48 11.12 6.60
CA ASP A 232 17.78 11.46 5.98
C ASP A 232 18.77 12.00 7.06
N ASP A 233 18.28 12.69 8.08
CA ASP A 233 19.07 13.21 9.22
C ASP A 233 19.31 12.12 10.31
N GLY A 234 18.81 10.89 10.16
CA GLY A 234 19.06 9.75 11.04
C GLY A 234 18.23 9.69 12.33
N TYR A 235 17.19 10.53 12.49
CA TYR A 235 16.30 10.52 13.65
C TYR A 235 15.21 9.45 13.61
N ALA A 236 14.96 8.87 12.42
CA ALA A 236 13.98 7.81 12.25
C ALA A 236 14.43 6.84 11.15
N GLU A 237 14.00 5.58 11.25
CA GLU A 237 14.24 4.58 10.23
C GLU A 237 13.38 4.85 8.98
N TYR A 238 13.87 4.40 7.82
CA TYR A 238 13.13 4.50 6.55
C TYR A 238 11.73 3.88 6.62
N ALA A 239 11.57 2.87 7.46
CA ALA A 239 10.30 2.23 7.76
C ALA A 239 9.21 3.22 8.24
N ARG A 240 9.59 4.30 8.90
CA ARG A 240 8.71 5.35 9.42
C ARG A 240 8.48 6.50 8.45
N GLN A 241 9.15 6.49 7.29
CA GLN A 241 9.05 7.59 6.33
C GLN A 241 7.68 7.62 5.64
N VAL A 242 7.01 8.77 5.74
CA VAL A 242 5.78 9.07 5.00
C VAL A 242 6.06 10.12 3.92
N GLY A 243 5.53 9.89 2.72
CA GLY A 243 5.68 10.77 1.56
C GLY A 243 5.83 9.99 0.26
N GLN A 244 6.08 10.69 -0.84
CA GLN A 244 6.22 10.14 -2.19
C GLN A 244 7.25 9.01 -2.31
N THR A 245 8.40 9.15 -1.64
CA THR A 245 9.47 8.15 -1.64
C THR A 245 9.43 7.21 -0.44
N GLY A 246 8.49 7.41 0.48
CA GLY A 246 8.22 6.57 1.63
C GLY A 246 6.87 5.86 1.49
N LYS A 247 6.13 5.83 2.57
CA LYS A 247 4.80 5.23 2.62
C LYS A 247 3.72 6.25 2.29
N THR A 248 2.71 5.82 1.52
CA THR A 248 1.44 6.54 1.40
C THR A 248 0.49 5.94 2.42
N VAL A 249 -0.07 6.78 3.28
CA VAL A 249 -0.94 6.37 4.40
C VAL A 249 -2.32 7.02 4.27
N ARG A 250 -3.33 6.36 4.88
CA ARG A 250 -4.72 6.81 4.82
C ARG A 250 -5.39 6.71 6.21
N PRO A 251 -4.83 7.39 7.23
CA PRO A 251 -5.43 7.38 8.56
C PRO A 251 -6.72 8.20 8.56
N LYS A 252 -7.58 7.98 9.56
CA LYS A 252 -8.72 8.87 9.83
C LYS A 252 -8.24 10.28 10.21
N ILE A 253 -7.14 10.36 10.98
CA ILE A 253 -6.52 11.62 11.40
C ILE A 253 -4.99 11.53 11.21
N TYR A 254 -4.43 12.51 10.52
CA TYR A 254 -2.99 12.69 10.39
C TYR A 254 -2.56 13.97 11.11
N ILE A 255 -1.73 13.85 12.15
CA ILE A 255 -1.22 14.98 12.94
C ILE A 255 0.21 15.27 12.50
N ALA A 256 0.41 16.37 11.78
CA ALA A 256 1.71 16.80 11.27
C ALA A 256 2.35 17.80 12.24
N VAL A 257 3.46 17.41 12.87
CA VAL A 257 4.18 18.22 13.88
C VAL A 257 5.50 18.70 13.32
N GLY A 258 5.67 20.01 13.14
CA GLY A 258 6.91 20.60 12.61
C GLY A 258 7.24 20.16 11.18
N ILE A 259 6.21 19.88 10.38
CA ILE A 259 6.31 19.48 8.97
C ILE A 259 5.95 20.67 8.09
N SER A 260 6.87 21.08 7.22
CA SER A 260 6.69 22.25 6.36
C SER A 260 5.60 22.08 5.29
N GLY A 261 5.28 20.84 4.89
CA GLY A 261 4.29 20.57 3.85
C GLY A 261 4.84 20.64 2.42
N ALA A 262 6.06 20.13 2.20
CA ALA A 262 6.58 19.91 0.86
C ALA A 262 5.65 18.98 0.07
N ILE A 263 5.50 19.24 -1.25
CA ILE A 263 4.60 18.48 -2.14
C ILE A 263 4.85 16.98 -2.05
N GLN A 264 6.11 16.56 -1.91
CA GLN A 264 6.50 15.17 -1.79
C GLN A 264 5.99 14.52 -0.48
N HIS A 265 5.84 15.28 0.60
CA HIS A 265 5.26 14.78 1.84
C HIS A 265 3.74 14.72 1.72
N ILE A 266 3.13 15.77 1.17
CA ILE A 266 1.68 15.85 0.95
C ILE A 266 1.18 14.69 0.09
N ALA A 267 1.95 14.27 -0.92
CA ALA A 267 1.63 13.12 -1.76
C ALA A 267 1.37 11.83 -0.97
N GLY A 268 2.04 11.67 0.18
CA GLY A 268 1.87 10.49 1.05
C GLY A 268 0.69 10.57 2.02
N ILE A 269 0.04 11.74 2.16
CA ILE A 269 -1.01 11.97 3.18
C ILE A 269 -2.30 12.56 2.63
N LYS A 270 -2.38 12.86 1.35
CA LYS A 270 -3.53 13.54 0.71
C LYS A 270 -4.86 12.78 0.85
N GLU A 271 -4.80 11.48 1.09
CA GLU A 271 -5.96 10.61 1.29
C GLU A 271 -6.30 10.42 2.78
N ALA A 272 -5.64 11.13 3.70
CA ALA A 272 -6.02 11.15 5.11
C ALA A 272 -7.42 11.76 5.28
N GLY A 273 -8.21 11.23 6.22
CA GLY A 273 -9.56 11.73 6.47
C GLY A 273 -9.57 13.16 7.00
N LYS A 274 -8.67 13.47 7.93
CA LYS A 274 -8.42 14.81 8.47
C LYS A 274 -6.93 15.04 8.67
N ILE A 275 -6.46 16.24 8.35
CA ILE A 275 -5.08 16.67 8.57
C ILE A 275 -5.06 17.78 9.63
N VAL A 276 -4.36 17.54 10.72
CA VAL A 276 -4.08 18.51 11.77
C VAL A 276 -2.62 18.94 11.63
N ALA A 277 -2.33 20.21 11.49
CA ALA A 277 -0.96 20.71 11.36
C ALA A 277 -0.57 21.57 12.57
N ILE A 278 0.61 21.31 13.13
CA ILE A 278 1.23 22.08 14.20
C ILE A 278 2.59 22.54 13.68
N ASP A 279 2.74 23.84 13.46
CA ASP A 279 4.02 24.42 13.02
C ASP A 279 4.16 25.85 13.56
N ARG A 280 5.38 26.24 13.94
CA ARG A 280 5.67 27.59 14.44
C ARG A 280 5.62 28.66 13.35
N ASN A 281 5.81 28.28 12.09
CA ASN A 281 5.77 29.20 10.96
C ASN A 281 4.34 29.32 10.42
N PRO A 282 3.64 30.45 10.61
CA PRO A 282 2.26 30.63 10.14
C PRO A 282 2.15 30.58 8.61
N LYS A 283 3.27 30.69 7.88
CA LYS A 283 3.32 30.62 6.42
C LYS A 283 3.74 29.23 5.91
N ALA A 284 3.85 28.22 6.79
CA ALA A 284 4.20 26.86 6.37
C ALA A 284 3.17 26.33 5.36
N PRO A 285 3.61 25.81 4.20
CA PRO A 285 2.71 25.30 3.16
C PRO A 285 1.74 24.22 3.64
N ILE A 286 2.07 23.49 4.72
CA ILE A 286 1.21 22.44 5.31
C ILE A 286 -0.18 22.97 5.65
N PHE A 287 -0.30 24.23 6.10
CA PHE A 287 -1.58 24.83 6.47
C PHE A 287 -2.55 25.00 5.30
N LYS A 288 -2.07 24.94 4.05
CA LYS A 288 -2.96 24.93 2.86
C LYS A 288 -3.70 23.60 2.68
N TYR A 289 -3.21 22.53 3.30
CA TYR A 289 -3.73 21.19 3.19
C TYR A 289 -4.38 20.69 4.49
N ALA A 290 -4.15 21.42 5.58
CA ALA A 290 -4.67 21.06 6.90
C ALA A 290 -6.15 21.45 7.04
N ASP A 291 -6.96 20.57 7.61
CA ASP A 291 -8.30 20.86 8.09
C ASP A 291 -8.27 21.72 9.36
N TYR A 292 -7.25 21.47 10.21
CA TYR A 292 -7.02 22.22 11.45
C TYR A 292 -5.56 22.62 11.55
N GLY A 293 -5.30 23.89 11.83
CA GLY A 293 -3.95 24.42 11.96
C GLY A 293 -3.73 25.08 13.32
N ILE A 294 -2.64 24.73 13.98
CA ILE A 294 -2.19 25.36 15.23
C ILE A 294 -0.83 25.99 14.98
N VAL A 295 -0.77 27.30 15.07
CA VAL A 295 0.50 28.04 14.91
C VAL A 295 1.15 28.21 16.28
N GLY A 296 2.28 27.58 16.49
CA GLY A 296 3.03 27.63 17.75
C GLY A 296 4.16 26.60 17.84
N GLU A 297 4.92 26.69 18.92
CA GLU A 297 5.97 25.70 19.22
C GLU A 297 5.34 24.41 19.72
N TYR A 298 5.71 23.29 19.09
CA TYR A 298 5.16 22.00 19.43
C TYR A 298 5.41 21.59 20.89
N ARG A 299 6.50 22.08 21.51
CA ARG A 299 6.84 21.82 22.90
C ARG A 299 5.86 22.43 23.89
N ASP A 300 5.19 23.50 23.51
CA ASP A 300 4.17 24.14 24.32
C ASP A 300 2.80 23.51 24.12
N ILE A 301 2.55 22.98 22.90
CA ILE A 301 1.26 22.43 22.49
C ILE A 301 1.11 20.95 22.84
N LEU A 302 2.12 20.11 22.49
CA LEU A 302 2.01 18.66 22.64
C LEU A 302 1.83 18.18 24.09
N PRO A 303 2.50 18.75 25.12
CA PRO A 303 2.27 18.31 26.49
C PRO A 303 0.81 18.43 26.91
N GLU A 304 0.18 19.55 26.63
CA GLU A 304 -1.24 19.77 26.93
C GLU A 304 -2.13 18.82 26.12
N LEU A 305 -1.85 18.64 24.83
CA LEU A 305 -2.60 17.72 23.98
C LEU A 305 -2.48 16.27 24.45
N ILE A 306 -1.29 15.83 24.89
CA ILE A 306 -1.05 14.50 25.46
C ILE A 306 -1.89 14.30 26.72
N GLU A 307 -1.91 15.27 27.64
CA GLU A 307 -2.70 15.17 28.86
C GLU A 307 -4.21 15.14 28.56
N GLN A 308 -4.69 15.94 27.61
CA GLN A 308 -6.09 15.92 27.18
C GLN A 308 -6.45 14.56 26.55
N VAL A 309 -5.57 13.99 25.73
CA VAL A 309 -5.79 12.66 25.14
C VAL A 309 -5.81 11.58 26.23
N LYS A 310 -4.89 11.61 27.20
CA LYS A 310 -4.90 10.65 28.33
C LYS A 310 -6.17 10.76 29.19
N ALA A 311 -6.68 11.97 29.37
CA ALA A 311 -7.91 12.21 30.11
C ALA A 311 -9.18 11.83 29.34
N TRP A 312 -9.07 11.67 28.01
CA TRP A 312 -10.19 11.36 27.15
C TRP A 312 -10.63 9.90 27.36
N LYS A 313 -11.81 9.72 27.93
CA LYS A 313 -12.44 8.40 28.05
C LYS A 313 -13.38 8.23 26.85
N LEU A 314 -13.10 7.25 26.01
CA LEU A 314 -14.07 6.78 25.03
C LEU A 314 -15.26 6.18 25.80
N ASN A 315 -16.43 6.82 25.72
CA ASN A 315 -17.69 6.32 26.26
C ASN A 315 -18.23 5.20 25.37
#